data_b82812869dcb58f3ec081c89df985d89
#
_entry.id   b82812869dcb58f3ec081c89df985d89
#
_cell.length_a   1.000
_cell.length_b   1.000
_cell.length_c   1.000
_cell.angle_alpha   90.00
_cell.angle_beta   90.00
_cell.angle_gamma   90.00
#
_symmetry.space_group_name_H-M   'P 1'
#
loop_
_entity.id
_entity.type
_entity.pdbx_description
1 polymer ?
#
loop_
_entity_poly.entity_id
_entity_poly.type
_entity_poly.pdbx_seq_one_letter_code
_entity_poly.pdbx_strand_id
1 'polypeptide(L)'
;MQHIGFKLNDKEYTIPILKVREVIKSPTLTKLPLVPHYVEGVTNLKGRVLAVVNLKKLVGLEGKSLGDNIMVVGSDHIRFGFFVDSITGILNIDESQFFSPSQIKQLGCSIQISNRYVTMLDAKSLIPAEDLDGSGGKLFLDPDDPVNG
;
A
#
# COMPACT_ATOMS: atom_id res chain seq x y z
N MET A 1 14.70 10.25 -6.83
CA MET A 1 14.27 9.40 -5.70
C MET A 1 13.93 8.00 -6.21
N GLN A 2 14.30 6.98 -5.46
CA GLN A 2 13.99 5.61 -5.83
C GLN A 2 12.58 5.21 -5.42
N HIS A 3 11.91 4.50 -6.30
CA HIS A 3 10.58 3.95 -6.10
C HIS A 3 10.60 2.46 -6.40
N ILE A 4 9.72 1.72 -5.77
CA ILE A 4 9.49 0.32 -6.12
C ILE A 4 8.24 0.27 -6.99
N GLY A 5 8.39 -0.34 -8.16
CA GLY A 5 7.28 -0.56 -9.08
C GLY A 5 6.62 -1.90 -8.85
N PHE A 6 5.31 -1.95 -9.00
CA PHE A 6 4.53 -3.18 -8.86
C PHE A 6 3.30 -3.12 -9.75
N LYS A 7 2.73 -4.28 -10.01
CA LYS A 7 1.51 -4.38 -10.82
C LYS A 7 0.33 -4.84 -10.01
N LEU A 8 -0.81 -4.25 -10.32
CA LEU A 8 -2.14 -4.71 -9.93
C LEU A 8 -2.91 -4.88 -11.23
N ASN A 9 -3.26 -6.11 -11.58
CA ASN A 9 -3.76 -6.45 -12.91
C ASN A 9 -2.72 -6.02 -13.97
N ASP A 10 -3.13 -5.31 -15.00
CA ASP A 10 -2.23 -4.85 -16.05
C ASP A 10 -1.66 -3.45 -15.78
N LYS A 11 -2.05 -2.84 -14.68
CA LYS A 11 -1.63 -1.48 -14.36
C LYS A 11 -0.39 -1.48 -13.49
N GLU A 12 0.52 -0.56 -13.78
CA GLU A 12 1.74 -0.41 -13.01
C GLU A 12 1.63 0.78 -12.06
N TYR A 13 2.07 0.54 -10.83
CA TYR A 13 2.09 1.53 -9.77
C TYR A 13 3.49 1.61 -9.19
N THR A 14 3.75 2.69 -8.48
CA THR A 14 5.02 2.85 -7.79
C THR A 14 4.80 3.52 -6.44
N ILE A 15 5.67 3.22 -5.50
CA ILE A 15 5.66 3.80 -4.16
C ILE A 15 7.10 4.15 -3.78
N PRO A 16 7.35 5.28 -3.09
CA PRO A 16 8.71 5.62 -2.67
C PRO A 16 9.33 4.49 -1.85
N ILE A 17 10.59 4.17 -2.15
CA ILE A 17 11.27 3.04 -1.51
C ILE A 17 11.36 3.21 0.01
N LEU A 18 11.44 4.46 0.49
CA LEU A 18 11.53 4.75 1.92
C LEU A 18 10.26 4.41 2.68
N LYS A 19 9.14 4.24 1.98
CA LYS A 19 7.86 3.86 2.59
C LYS A 19 7.68 2.35 2.64
N VAL A 20 8.53 1.60 1.96
CA VAL A 20 8.44 0.14 1.92
C VAL A 20 9.32 -0.45 3.02
N ARG A 21 8.70 -1.26 3.87
CA ARG A 21 9.42 -1.93 4.96
C ARG A 21 10.00 -3.25 4.48
N GLU A 22 9.19 -4.06 3.82
CA GLU A 22 9.63 -5.33 3.28
C GLU A 22 8.59 -5.89 2.31
N VAL A 23 8.96 -6.92 1.59
CA VAL A 23 8.06 -7.69 0.74
C VAL A 23 8.09 -9.13 1.25
N ILE A 24 6.92 -9.68 1.50
CA ILE A 24 6.79 -11.04 2.02
C ILE A 24 5.91 -11.88 1.09
N LYS A 25 6.08 -13.18 1.14
CA LYS A 25 5.18 -14.09 0.46
C LYS A 25 3.87 -14.20 1.21
N SER A 26 2.80 -14.46 0.47
CA SER A 26 1.46 -14.48 1.04
C SER A 26 1.39 -15.39 2.28
N PRO A 27 1.17 -14.84 3.46
CA PRO A 27 1.04 -15.62 4.67
C PRO A 27 -0.40 -16.09 4.87
N THR A 28 -0.60 -16.92 5.87
CA THR A 28 -1.94 -17.26 6.32
C THR A 28 -2.56 -16.03 7.00
N LEU A 29 -3.76 -15.66 6.55
CA LEU A 29 -4.49 -14.53 7.12
C LEU A 29 -5.59 -15.01 8.05
N THR A 30 -5.75 -14.31 9.15
CA THR A 30 -6.88 -14.48 10.06
C THR A 30 -7.90 -13.39 9.75
N LYS A 31 -9.11 -13.79 9.40
CA LYS A 31 -10.19 -12.84 9.12
C LYS A 31 -10.73 -12.27 10.43
N LEU A 32 -10.98 -10.97 10.42
CA LEU A 32 -11.55 -10.27 11.57
C LEU A 32 -12.97 -9.83 11.25
N PRO A 33 -13.88 -9.85 12.23
CA PRO A 33 -15.20 -9.25 12.05
C PRO A 33 -15.13 -7.73 12.14
N LEU A 34 -16.11 -7.07 11.55
CA LEU A 34 -16.32 -5.62 11.69
C LEU A 34 -15.13 -4.77 11.22
N VAL A 35 -14.43 -5.25 10.19
CA VAL A 35 -13.37 -4.48 9.54
C VAL A 35 -13.87 -3.94 8.20
N PRO A 36 -13.23 -2.87 7.66
CA PRO A 36 -13.59 -2.40 6.32
C PRO A 36 -13.50 -3.51 5.27
N HIS A 37 -14.31 -3.39 4.23
CA HIS A 37 -14.43 -4.45 3.21
C HIS A 37 -13.13 -4.74 2.47
N TYR A 38 -12.21 -3.78 2.41
CA TYR A 38 -10.91 -3.96 1.73
C TYR A 38 -9.88 -4.66 2.60
N VAL A 39 -10.14 -4.86 3.88
CA VAL A 39 -9.24 -5.60 4.78
C VAL A 39 -9.49 -7.09 4.59
N GLU A 40 -8.47 -7.80 4.11
CA GLU A 40 -8.57 -9.24 3.88
C GLU A 40 -8.32 -10.05 5.17
N GLY A 41 -7.62 -9.46 6.12
CA GLY A 41 -7.36 -10.11 7.39
C GLY A 41 -6.10 -9.54 8.04
N VAL A 42 -5.62 -10.25 9.05
CA VAL A 42 -4.39 -9.90 9.74
C VAL A 42 -3.46 -11.11 9.76
N THR A 43 -2.18 -10.83 9.86
CA THR A 43 -1.17 -11.87 10.06
C THR A 43 -0.20 -11.43 11.14
N ASN A 44 0.53 -12.39 11.68
CA ASN A 44 1.60 -12.09 12.62
C ASN A 44 2.89 -11.98 11.83
N LEU A 45 3.50 -10.81 11.89
CA LEU A 45 4.79 -10.56 11.26
C LEU A 45 5.79 -10.21 12.34
N LYS A 46 6.73 -11.14 12.61
CA LYS A 46 7.78 -10.96 13.61
C LYS A 46 7.24 -10.57 14.99
N GLY A 47 6.16 -11.25 15.39
CA GLY A 47 5.54 -11.03 16.70
C GLY A 47 4.54 -9.88 16.76
N ARG A 48 4.21 -9.27 15.62
CA ARG A 48 3.30 -8.14 15.58
C ARG A 48 2.17 -8.37 14.60
N VAL A 49 1.01 -7.85 14.95
CA VAL A 49 -0.16 -7.94 14.09
C VAL A 49 -0.03 -6.96 12.94
N LEU A 50 -0.19 -7.45 11.72
CA LEU A 50 -0.17 -6.66 10.52
C LEU A 50 -1.50 -6.81 9.79
N ALA A 51 -2.19 -5.69 9.56
CA ALA A 51 -3.37 -5.70 8.72
C ALA A 51 -2.96 -5.83 7.26
N VAL A 52 -3.67 -6.68 6.51
CA VAL A 52 -3.42 -6.88 5.09
C VAL A 52 -4.66 -6.47 4.32
N VAL A 53 -4.48 -5.56 3.38
CA VAL A 53 -5.58 -5.00 2.61
C VAL A 53 -5.53 -5.47 1.15
N ASN A 54 -6.69 -5.44 0.52
CA ASN A 54 -6.80 -5.67 -0.91
C ASN A 54 -6.80 -4.31 -1.61
N LEU A 55 -5.63 -3.95 -2.15
CA LEU A 55 -5.45 -2.66 -2.78
C LEU A 55 -6.34 -2.48 -4.01
N LYS A 56 -6.66 -3.56 -4.71
CA LYS A 56 -7.57 -3.50 -5.86
C LYS A 56 -8.93 -2.94 -5.46
N LYS A 57 -9.43 -3.30 -4.28
CA LYS A 57 -10.69 -2.75 -3.78
C LYS A 57 -10.58 -1.27 -3.46
N LEU A 58 -9.41 -0.83 -2.95
CA LEU A 58 -9.19 0.58 -2.62
C LEU A 58 -9.08 1.46 -3.86
N VAL A 59 -8.46 0.96 -4.92
CA VAL A 59 -8.25 1.74 -6.14
C VAL A 59 -9.32 1.48 -7.21
N GLY A 60 -10.33 0.69 -6.89
CA GLY A 60 -11.45 0.47 -7.81
C GLY A 60 -11.15 -0.48 -8.96
N LEU A 61 -10.19 -1.37 -8.81
CA LEU A 61 -9.91 -2.39 -9.82
C LEU A 61 -10.72 -3.65 -9.55
N GLU A 62 -11.11 -4.30 -10.64
CA GLU A 62 -11.78 -5.59 -10.57
C GLU A 62 -10.73 -6.70 -10.54
N GLY A 63 -11.09 -7.83 -9.95
CA GLY A 63 -10.24 -9.00 -9.90
C GLY A 63 -10.44 -9.76 -8.61
N LYS A 64 -10.50 -11.08 -8.72
CA LYS A 64 -10.68 -11.97 -7.58
C LYS A 64 -9.37 -12.53 -7.06
N SER A 65 -8.32 -12.48 -7.89
CA SER A 65 -7.05 -13.05 -7.53
C SER A 65 -6.30 -12.10 -6.61
N LEU A 66 -5.87 -12.63 -5.49
CA LEU A 66 -4.90 -11.97 -4.63
C LEU A 66 -3.51 -12.38 -5.11
N GLY A 67 -2.58 -11.45 -5.16
CA GLY A 67 -1.22 -11.75 -5.59
C GLY A 67 -0.49 -12.67 -4.61
N ASP A 68 0.67 -13.17 -5.02
CA ASP A 68 1.49 -14.04 -4.19
C ASP A 68 2.39 -13.29 -3.22
N ASN A 69 2.52 -11.99 -3.40
CA ASN A 69 3.41 -11.17 -2.59
C ASN A 69 2.61 -10.09 -1.86
N ILE A 70 3.06 -9.79 -0.65
CA ILE A 70 2.53 -8.68 0.13
C ILE A 70 3.64 -7.67 0.30
N MET A 71 3.36 -6.43 -0.05
CA MET A 71 4.25 -5.31 0.22
C MET A 71 3.84 -4.69 1.55
N VAL A 72 4.78 -4.63 2.49
CA VAL A 72 4.56 -4.03 3.81
C VAL A 72 5.05 -2.59 3.75
N VAL A 73 4.16 -1.66 4.04
CA VAL A 73 4.45 -0.23 3.97
C VAL A 73 4.19 0.43 5.30
N GLY A 74 4.88 1.53 5.55
CA GLY A 74 4.68 2.33 6.74
C GLY A 74 4.94 3.79 6.44
N SER A 75 4.07 4.66 6.94
CA SER A 75 4.16 6.10 6.76
C SER A 75 3.30 6.79 7.81
N ASP A 76 3.83 7.84 8.43
CA ASP A 76 3.05 8.70 9.33
C ASP A 76 2.26 7.90 10.39
N HIS A 77 2.94 7.05 11.12
CA HIS A 77 2.42 6.24 12.23
C HIS A 77 1.53 5.06 11.80
N ILE A 78 1.27 4.90 10.50
CA ILE A 78 0.51 3.75 10.02
C ILE A 78 1.42 2.69 9.43
N ARG A 79 0.94 1.44 9.46
CA ARG A 79 1.63 0.30 8.88
C ARG A 79 0.60 -0.72 8.44
N PHE A 80 0.75 -1.21 7.22
CA PHE A 80 -0.12 -2.26 6.70
C PHE A 80 0.56 -2.97 5.54
N GLY A 81 0.01 -4.10 5.16
CA GLY A 81 0.45 -4.81 3.97
C GLY A 81 -0.63 -4.80 2.91
N PHE A 82 -0.25 -4.93 1.66
CA PHE A 82 -1.20 -5.10 0.58
C PHE A 82 -0.68 -6.09 -0.45
N PHE A 83 -1.61 -6.83 -1.06
CA PHE A 83 -1.27 -7.77 -2.09
C PHE A 83 -0.88 -7.07 -3.38
N VAL A 84 0.17 -7.58 -4.02
CA VAL A 84 0.59 -7.13 -5.36
C VAL A 84 0.70 -8.36 -6.27
N ASP A 85 0.38 -8.17 -7.55
CA ASP A 85 0.47 -9.27 -8.50
C ASP A 85 1.91 -9.58 -8.88
N SER A 86 2.73 -8.55 -9.02
CA SER A 86 4.16 -8.71 -9.27
C SER A 86 4.92 -7.44 -8.89
N ILE A 87 6.21 -7.62 -8.61
CA ILE A 87 7.14 -6.51 -8.42
C ILE A 87 7.83 -6.28 -9.76
N THR A 88 7.83 -5.05 -10.25
CA THR A 88 8.42 -4.74 -11.55
C THR A 88 9.84 -4.24 -11.46
N GLY A 89 10.29 -3.81 -10.30
CA GLY A 89 11.66 -3.38 -10.08
C GLY A 89 11.77 -2.03 -9.41
N ILE A 90 12.98 -1.49 -9.43
CA ILE A 90 13.27 -0.19 -8.84
C ILE A 90 13.34 0.84 -9.96
N LEU A 91 12.64 1.95 -9.77
CA LEU A 91 12.60 3.05 -10.71
C LEU A 91 13.19 4.30 -10.06
N ASN A 92 14.01 5.01 -10.83
CA ASN A 92 14.47 6.34 -10.42
C ASN A 92 13.49 7.36 -11.00
N ILE A 93 12.74 8.01 -10.14
CA ILE A 93 11.72 8.96 -10.55
C ILE A 93 12.03 10.30 -9.90
N ASP A 94 12.05 11.34 -10.73
CA ASP A 94 12.10 12.70 -10.25
C ASP A 94 10.66 13.14 -9.96
N GLU A 95 10.40 13.56 -8.74
CA GLU A 95 9.05 14.00 -8.35
C GLU A 95 8.54 15.16 -9.17
N SER A 96 9.44 15.94 -9.78
CA SER A 96 9.05 17.01 -10.70
C SER A 96 8.36 16.49 -11.97
N GLN A 97 8.50 15.19 -12.27
CA GLN A 97 7.82 14.58 -13.40
C GLN A 97 6.33 14.35 -13.14
N PHE A 98 5.89 14.43 -11.91
CA PHE A 98 4.48 14.33 -11.57
C PHE A 98 3.81 15.69 -11.76
N PHE A 99 2.55 15.66 -12.22
CA PHE A 99 1.88 16.86 -12.68
C PHE A 99 1.67 17.91 -11.59
N SER A 100 1.09 17.56 -10.48
CA SER A 100 0.94 18.49 -9.38
C SER A 100 0.78 17.76 -8.06
N PRO A 101 1.21 18.39 -6.95
CA PRO A 101 1.04 17.77 -5.63
C PRO A 101 -0.43 17.46 -5.28
N SER A 102 -1.36 18.26 -5.79
CA SER A 102 -2.79 18.04 -5.53
C SER A 102 -3.33 16.78 -6.21
N GLN A 103 -2.68 16.31 -7.26
CA GLN A 103 -3.06 15.10 -7.97
C GLN A 103 -2.51 13.84 -7.32
N ILE A 104 -1.60 13.98 -6.35
CA ILE A 104 -1.04 12.85 -5.63
C ILE A 104 -1.99 12.36 -4.53
N LYS A 105 -3.13 13.00 -4.35
CA LYS A 105 -4.11 12.54 -3.38
C LYS A 105 -4.82 11.30 -3.91
N GLN A 106 -4.94 10.29 -3.06
CA GLN A 106 -5.60 9.02 -3.35
C GLN A 106 -4.88 8.21 -4.42
N LEU A 107 -5.33 8.28 -5.67
CA LEU A 107 -4.80 7.47 -6.75
C LEU A 107 -3.54 8.05 -7.37
N GLY A 108 -2.99 9.09 -6.78
CA GLY A 108 -1.71 9.61 -7.22
C GLY A 108 -1.68 10.14 -8.63
N CYS A 109 -0.50 10.50 -9.02
CA CYS A 109 -0.17 11.07 -10.32
C CYS A 109 0.35 9.97 -11.24
N SER A 110 -0.08 9.96 -12.48
CA SER A 110 0.50 9.08 -13.49
C SER A 110 1.61 9.81 -14.23
N ILE A 111 2.70 9.11 -14.46
CA ILE A 111 3.78 9.60 -15.32
C ILE A 111 4.05 8.59 -16.44
N GLN A 112 4.59 9.09 -17.52
CA GLN A 112 5.00 8.24 -18.63
C GLN A 112 6.50 7.99 -18.54
N ILE A 113 6.88 6.72 -18.46
CA ILE A 113 8.28 6.30 -18.46
C ILE A 113 8.47 5.39 -19.66
N SER A 114 9.26 5.86 -20.64
CA SER A 114 9.41 5.16 -21.93
C SER A 114 8.03 4.91 -22.56
N ASN A 115 7.60 3.68 -22.74
CA ASN A 115 6.35 3.34 -23.40
C ASN A 115 5.25 2.95 -22.42
N ARG A 116 5.41 3.23 -21.13
CA ARG A 116 4.46 2.78 -20.13
C ARG A 116 4.05 3.91 -19.20
N TYR A 117 2.84 3.78 -18.65
CA TYR A 117 2.32 4.71 -17.65
C TYR A 117 2.42 4.08 -16.28
N VAL A 118 2.92 4.85 -15.32
CA VAL A 118 3.10 4.41 -13.95
C VAL A 118 2.39 5.41 -13.04
N THR A 119 1.60 4.89 -12.10
CA THR A 119 0.87 5.73 -11.14
C THR A 119 1.55 5.66 -9.78
N MET A 120 1.90 6.82 -9.21
CA MET A 120 2.46 6.88 -7.88
C MET A 120 1.36 6.79 -6.83
N LEU A 121 1.57 5.94 -5.82
CA LEU A 121 0.67 5.82 -4.69
C LEU A 121 1.32 6.38 -3.43
N ASP A 122 0.51 7.00 -2.60
CA ASP A 122 0.90 7.43 -1.27
C ASP A 122 0.24 6.50 -0.25
N ALA A 123 1.07 5.76 0.50
CA ALA A 123 0.59 4.75 1.44
C ALA A 123 -0.41 5.32 2.45
N LYS A 124 -0.14 6.51 2.98
CA LYS A 124 -1.02 7.12 3.97
C LYS A 124 -2.40 7.44 3.38
N SER A 125 -2.42 7.93 2.14
CA SER A 125 -3.67 8.36 1.50
C SER A 125 -4.50 7.19 0.98
N LEU A 126 -3.95 5.98 0.95
CA LEU A 126 -4.68 4.80 0.49
C LEU A 126 -5.78 4.39 1.46
N ILE A 127 -5.54 4.55 2.75
CA ILE A 127 -6.52 4.18 3.76
C ILE A 127 -7.45 5.36 3.99
N PRO A 128 -8.78 5.19 3.84
CA PRO A 128 -9.72 6.29 4.10
C PRO A 128 -9.54 6.88 5.49
N ALA A 129 -9.64 8.22 5.58
CA ALA A 129 -9.40 8.91 6.84
C ALA A 129 -10.35 8.46 7.95
N GLU A 130 -11.61 8.15 7.60
CA GLU A 130 -12.58 7.66 8.56
C GLU A 130 -12.19 6.32 9.18
N ASP A 131 -11.39 5.52 8.49
CA ASP A 131 -10.92 4.24 9.00
C ASP A 131 -9.66 4.38 9.83
N LEU A 132 -8.99 5.53 9.80
CA LEU A 132 -7.83 5.82 10.63
C LEU A 132 -8.23 6.47 11.95
N ASP A 133 -9.42 7.05 12.03
CA ASP A 133 -9.92 7.71 13.22
C ASP A 133 -10.73 6.73 14.08
N GLY A 134 -10.70 6.92 15.37
CA GLY A 134 -11.46 6.10 16.29
C GLY A 134 -10.86 4.72 16.53
N SER A 135 -11.67 3.77 16.99
CA SER A 135 -11.21 2.46 17.40
C SER A 135 -10.71 1.60 16.23
N GLY A 136 -11.27 1.79 15.05
CA GLY A 136 -10.84 1.05 13.85
C GLY A 136 -9.44 1.40 13.40
N GLY A 137 -8.97 2.61 13.70
CA GLY A 137 -7.64 3.04 13.31
C GLY A 137 -6.51 2.27 13.94
N LYS A 138 -6.76 1.63 15.07
CA LYS A 138 -5.73 0.81 15.75
C LYS A 138 -5.21 -0.33 14.89
N LEU A 139 -6.01 -0.80 13.95
CA LEU A 139 -5.62 -1.87 13.05
C LEU A 139 -4.40 -1.50 12.20
N PHE A 140 -4.27 -0.21 11.88
CA PHE A 140 -3.22 0.28 10.99
C PHE A 140 -2.09 1.01 11.73
N LEU A 141 -2.14 1.10 13.06
CA LEU A 141 -1.10 1.79 13.81
C LEU A 141 0.22 1.01 13.77
N ASP A 142 1.32 1.74 13.65
CA ASP A 142 2.65 1.17 13.73
C ASP A 142 3.06 1.10 15.22
N PRO A 143 3.16 -0.09 15.81
CA PRO A 143 3.51 -0.21 17.22
C PRO A 143 4.95 0.22 17.53
N ASP A 144 5.80 0.33 16.50
CA ASP A 144 7.19 0.74 16.65
C ASP A 144 7.42 2.21 16.49
N ASP A 145 6.38 2.96 16.13
CA ASP A 145 6.53 4.38 15.93
C ASP A 145 6.69 5.06 17.30
N PRO A 146 7.81 5.75 17.55
CA PRO A 146 8.05 6.37 18.87
C PRO A 146 7.04 7.47 19.21
N VAL A 147 6.36 8.03 18.22
CA VAL A 147 5.34 9.06 18.45
C VAL A 147 4.07 8.46 19.00
N ASN A 148 3.83 7.15 18.77
CA ASN A 148 2.67 6.43 19.27
C ASN A 148 2.92 5.76 20.63
N GLY A 149 4.13 5.86 21.10
CA GLY A 149 4.56 5.25 22.37
C GLY A 149 4.01 5.95 23.61
#